data_494706424cbc7dc002fdd33ee116feaf
#
_entry.id   494706424cbc7dc002fdd33ee116feaf
#
_cell.length_a   1.000
_cell.length_b   1.000
_cell.length_c   1.000
_cell.angle_alpha   90.00
_cell.angle_beta   90.00
_cell.angle_gamma   90.00
#
_symmetry.space_group_name_H-M   'P 1'
#
loop_
_entity.id
_entity.type
_entity.pdbx_description
1 polymer ?
#
loop_
_entity_poly.entity_id
_entity_poly.type
_entity_poly.pdbx_seq_one_letter_code
_entity_poly.pdbx_strand_id
1 'polypeptide(L)'
;MANASPLVLIVDNSRAVTGALNAMRHATGPLRPGIAFEYVLPSGSTGRSVLEADGYVVHELPFVEISRRKVDLLRYVPMLLLNGWRLRQLAQNRNASLIHLNDFYNLTGYVARFFSMGQLRVLTHVRFLPQTLPQVFARPWRWLAEHAAQQVLCVSEAVRGYFAPGHAGVCTVYDPLPARGEQQPPYVVSGAPNQLVRLLYLSNYIRGKGQNFALEAFKVAYACNPNLRLHFVGGDMGMVKNQEFRRELEADAQAAGLEEVVQFEGFAANTEVAMKAYDIVLNFSEAESFSLTCLDALYYGVPLIATDCGGPAELFEAGHSGLLVPNRDVPAMVEAMVSLAGNMALRQQFSTASRLFVREKFAPAHTYQLLADCYRQVLARA
;
A
#
# COMPACT_ATOMS: atom_id res chain seq x y z
N MET A 1 -39.15 -9.19 -10.95
CA MET A 1 -37.92 -8.99 -11.71
C MET A 1 -36.78 -8.98 -10.69
N ALA A 2 -35.84 -9.93 -10.77
CA ALA A 2 -34.66 -9.89 -9.89
C ALA A 2 -33.91 -8.59 -10.20
N ASN A 3 -33.78 -7.70 -9.21
CA ASN A 3 -32.96 -6.49 -9.35
C ASN A 3 -31.54 -6.93 -9.73
N ALA A 4 -31.09 -6.59 -10.93
CA ALA A 4 -29.71 -6.84 -11.33
C ALA A 4 -28.76 -6.20 -10.31
N SER A 5 -27.73 -6.93 -9.90
CA SER A 5 -26.72 -6.40 -8.98
C SER A 5 -26.14 -5.09 -9.51
N PRO A 6 -26.01 -4.04 -8.68
CA PRO A 6 -25.44 -2.78 -9.12
C PRO A 6 -24.00 -2.98 -9.61
N LEU A 7 -23.65 -2.34 -10.73
CA LEU A 7 -22.31 -2.40 -11.30
C LEU A 7 -21.47 -1.22 -10.83
N VAL A 8 -20.28 -1.51 -10.32
CA VAL A 8 -19.24 -0.56 -9.94
C VAL A 8 -18.06 -0.65 -10.90
N LEU A 9 -17.68 0.46 -11.54
CA LEU A 9 -16.46 0.58 -12.32
C LEU A 9 -15.32 1.04 -11.44
N ILE A 10 -14.31 0.19 -11.23
CA ILE A 10 -13.11 0.53 -10.49
C ILE A 10 -12.07 1.08 -11.47
N VAL A 11 -11.74 2.34 -11.31
CA VAL A 11 -10.77 3.03 -12.16
C VAL A 11 -9.44 3.10 -11.43
N ASP A 12 -8.45 2.40 -11.95
CA ASP A 12 -7.09 2.35 -11.42
C ASP A 12 -6.09 2.70 -12.52
N ASN A 13 -5.10 3.54 -12.23
CA ASN A 13 -4.12 3.98 -13.21
C ASN A 13 -2.77 3.25 -13.11
N SER A 14 -2.73 2.11 -12.42
CA SER A 14 -1.53 1.29 -12.28
C SER A 14 -1.18 0.60 -13.61
N ARG A 15 0.04 0.81 -14.10
CA ARG A 15 0.58 0.11 -15.28
C ARG A 15 1.10 -1.29 -14.96
N ALA A 16 1.38 -1.55 -13.69
CA ALA A 16 1.81 -2.85 -13.18
C ALA A 16 0.95 -3.25 -11.99
N VAL A 17 1.09 -4.49 -11.54
CA VAL A 17 0.43 -4.97 -10.32
C VAL A 17 1.04 -4.24 -9.12
N THR A 18 0.26 -3.38 -8.48
CA THR A 18 0.64 -2.61 -7.30
C THR A 18 -0.05 -3.15 -6.05
N GLY A 19 0.42 -2.74 -4.86
CA GLY A 19 -0.26 -3.02 -3.60
C GLY A 19 -1.71 -2.52 -3.59
N ALA A 20 -1.95 -1.31 -4.13
CA ALA A 20 -3.28 -0.71 -4.24
C ALA A 20 -4.24 -1.55 -5.11
N LEU A 21 -3.78 -2.01 -6.29
CA LEU A 21 -4.57 -2.86 -7.17
C LEU A 21 -4.86 -4.22 -6.52
N ASN A 22 -3.86 -4.84 -5.89
CA ASN A 22 -4.03 -6.11 -5.18
C ASN A 22 -5.00 -5.98 -4.01
N ALA A 23 -4.90 -4.91 -3.21
CA ALA A 23 -5.82 -4.68 -2.09
C ALA A 23 -7.27 -4.55 -2.58
N MET A 24 -7.52 -3.80 -3.67
CA MET A 24 -8.87 -3.70 -4.26
C MET A 24 -9.37 -5.04 -4.80
N ARG A 25 -8.52 -5.80 -5.47
CA ARG A 25 -8.85 -7.14 -5.97
C ARG A 25 -9.31 -8.06 -4.84
N HIS A 26 -8.58 -8.06 -3.72
CA HIS A 26 -8.92 -8.86 -2.54
C HIS A 26 -10.19 -8.33 -1.83
N ALA A 27 -10.38 -7.02 -1.79
CA ALA A 27 -11.54 -6.42 -1.13
C ALA A 27 -12.84 -6.61 -1.93
N THR A 28 -12.78 -6.61 -3.26
CA THR A 28 -13.97 -6.74 -4.12
C THR A 28 -14.42 -8.17 -4.36
N GLY A 29 -13.51 -9.14 -4.32
CA GLY A 29 -13.82 -10.55 -4.54
C GLY A 29 -14.98 -11.06 -3.68
N PRO A 30 -14.94 -10.93 -2.34
CA PRO A 30 -16.01 -11.37 -1.44
C PRO A 30 -17.34 -10.61 -1.60
N LEU A 31 -17.33 -9.43 -2.23
CA LEU A 31 -18.54 -8.62 -2.42
C LEU A 31 -19.33 -8.95 -3.71
N ARG A 32 -18.76 -9.77 -4.60
CA ARG A 32 -19.37 -10.14 -5.89
C ARG A 32 -20.79 -10.73 -5.81
N PRO A 33 -21.19 -11.47 -4.78
CA PRO A 33 -22.57 -11.97 -4.70
C PRO A 33 -23.63 -10.87 -4.69
N GLY A 34 -23.26 -9.65 -4.26
CA GLY A 34 -24.21 -8.53 -4.17
C GLY A 34 -23.91 -7.34 -5.07
N ILE A 35 -22.66 -7.22 -5.58
CA ILE A 35 -22.19 -6.07 -6.37
C ILE A 35 -21.35 -6.60 -7.53
N ALA A 36 -21.68 -6.20 -8.75
CA ALA A 36 -20.83 -6.48 -9.90
C ALA A 36 -19.68 -5.47 -9.98
N PHE A 37 -18.48 -5.96 -10.32
CA PHE A 37 -17.28 -5.12 -10.46
C PHE A 37 -16.64 -5.35 -11.82
N GLU A 38 -16.28 -4.22 -12.47
CA GLU A 38 -15.45 -4.22 -13.66
C GLU A 38 -14.32 -3.22 -13.43
N TYR A 39 -13.15 -3.48 -14.02
CA TYR A 39 -11.98 -2.64 -13.84
C TYR A 39 -11.68 -1.82 -15.09
N VAL A 40 -11.17 -0.61 -14.91
CA VAL A 40 -10.70 0.28 -15.97
C VAL A 40 -9.24 0.60 -15.69
N LEU A 41 -8.33 0.10 -16.53
CA LEU A 41 -6.88 0.21 -16.37
C LEU A 41 -6.26 1.03 -17.51
N PRO A 42 -4.99 1.47 -17.35
CA PRO A 42 -4.19 1.99 -18.45
C PRO A 42 -4.01 0.94 -19.55
N SER A 43 -4.03 1.38 -20.81
CA SER A 43 -3.71 0.52 -21.95
C SER A 43 -2.33 -0.14 -21.77
N GLY A 44 -2.29 -1.46 -21.91
CA GLY A 44 -1.07 -2.27 -21.72
C GLY A 44 -0.66 -2.49 -20.27
N SER A 45 -1.56 -2.31 -19.29
CA SER A 45 -1.29 -2.65 -17.89
C SER A 45 -1.13 -4.15 -17.70
N THR A 46 -0.06 -4.57 -17.00
CA THR A 46 0.15 -5.98 -16.64
C THR A 46 -0.84 -6.47 -15.58
N GLY A 47 -1.54 -5.57 -14.90
CA GLY A 47 -2.62 -5.91 -13.97
C GLY A 47 -3.83 -6.54 -14.65
N ARG A 48 -4.01 -6.34 -15.97
CA ARG A 48 -5.11 -6.90 -16.75
C ARG A 48 -5.19 -8.41 -16.64
N SER A 49 -4.11 -9.11 -16.95
CA SER A 49 -4.08 -10.58 -16.93
C SER A 49 -4.42 -11.17 -15.57
N VAL A 50 -4.00 -10.51 -14.50
CA VAL A 50 -4.26 -10.95 -13.12
C VAL A 50 -5.75 -10.78 -12.77
N LEU A 51 -6.37 -9.67 -13.16
CA LEU A 51 -7.80 -9.43 -12.93
C LEU A 51 -8.67 -10.33 -13.79
N GLU A 52 -8.31 -10.56 -15.06
CA GLU A 52 -9.04 -11.48 -15.95
C GLU A 52 -8.94 -12.94 -15.45
N ALA A 53 -7.79 -13.35 -14.90
CA ALA A 53 -7.64 -14.66 -14.26
C ALA A 53 -8.56 -14.84 -13.03
N ASP A 54 -8.84 -13.77 -12.30
CA ASP A 54 -9.85 -13.76 -11.22
C ASP A 54 -11.29 -13.64 -11.73
N GLY A 55 -11.49 -13.57 -13.07
CA GLY A 55 -12.82 -13.49 -13.72
C GLY A 55 -13.44 -12.10 -13.67
N TYR A 56 -12.65 -11.02 -13.58
CA TYR A 56 -13.14 -9.65 -13.76
C TYR A 56 -13.13 -9.26 -15.24
N VAL A 57 -14.10 -8.44 -15.64
CA VAL A 57 -14.08 -7.73 -16.91
C VAL A 57 -13.14 -6.52 -16.78
N VAL A 58 -12.21 -6.38 -17.72
CA VAL A 58 -11.23 -5.29 -17.71
C VAL A 58 -11.35 -4.46 -18.99
N HIS A 59 -11.54 -3.16 -18.80
CA HIS A 59 -11.53 -2.16 -19.87
C HIS A 59 -10.21 -1.38 -19.84
N GLU A 60 -9.81 -0.85 -20.97
CA GLU A 60 -8.59 -0.08 -21.07
C GLU A 60 -8.86 1.35 -21.56
N LEU A 61 -8.19 2.31 -20.93
CA LEU A 61 -8.15 3.70 -21.36
C LEU A 61 -6.70 4.19 -21.49
N PRO A 62 -6.40 5.08 -22.45
CA PRO A 62 -5.05 5.61 -22.61
C PRO A 62 -4.73 6.69 -21.57
N PHE A 63 -4.54 6.28 -20.31
CA PHE A 63 -4.16 7.18 -19.24
C PHE A 63 -2.76 7.76 -19.48
N VAL A 64 -2.60 9.04 -19.16
CA VAL A 64 -1.31 9.73 -19.12
C VAL A 64 -0.96 10.01 -17.67
N GLU A 65 0.21 9.59 -17.25
CA GLU A 65 0.71 9.90 -15.91
C GLU A 65 1.16 11.35 -15.83
N ILE A 66 0.90 11.99 -14.68
CA ILE A 66 1.46 13.30 -14.39
C ILE A 66 2.96 13.12 -14.15
N SER A 67 3.77 13.58 -15.09
CA SER A 67 5.22 13.54 -15.00
C SER A 67 5.80 14.95 -15.02
N ARG A 68 7.11 15.09 -14.71
CA ARG A 68 7.82 16.35 -14.82
C ARG A 68 8.16 16.73 -16.28
N ARG A 69 7.85 15.86 -17.26
CA ARG A 69 8.10 16.12 -18.67
C ARG A 69 7.03 17.09 -19.20
N LYS A 70 7.46 18.18 -19.81
CA LYS A 70 6.55 19.21 -20.38
C LYS A 70 5.54 18.62 -21.37
N VAL A 71 5.95 17.62 -22.17
CA VAL A 71 5.07 16.93 -23.14
C VAL A 71 3.94 16.17 -22.45
N ASP A 72 4.21 15.51 -21.33
CA ASP A 72 3.19 14.78 -20.59
C ASP A 72 2.20 15.74 -19.94
N LEU A 73 2.68 16.86 -19.42
CA LEU A 73 1.80 17.92 -18.87
C LEU A 73 0.89 18.54 -19.94
N LEU A 74 1.42 18.80 -21.15
CA LEU A 74 0.62 19.31 -22.26
C LEU A 74 -0.44 18.29 -22.74
N ARG A 75 -0.13 17.01 -22.71
CA ARG A 75 -1.05 15.93 -23.08
C ARG A 75 -2.03 15.57 -21.98
N TYR A 76 -1.71 15.85 -20.73
CA TYR A 76 -2.50 15.40 -19.58
C TYR A 76 -3.93 15.91 -19.64
N VAL A 77 -4.14 17.23 -19.81
CA VAL A 77 -5.49 17.82 -19.80
C VAL A 77 -6.35 17.34 -20.97
N PRO A 78 -5.90 17.37 -22.23
CA PRO A 78 -6.68 16.82 -23.34
C PRO A 78 -7.02 15.34 -23.16
N MET A 79 -6.06 14.53 -22.68
CA MET A 79 -6.28 13.10 -22.45
C MET A 79 -7.20 12.86 -21.27
N LEU A 80 -7.14 13.66 -20.21
CA LEU A 80 -8.06 13.60 -19.07
C LEU A 80 -9.51 13.86 -19.54
N LEU A 81 -9.73 14.88 -20.37
CA LEU A 81 -11.06 15.17 -20.92
C LEU A 81 -11.55 14.03 -21.81
N LEU A 82 -10.70 13.53 -22.71
CA LEU A 82 -11.04 12.39 -23.58
C LEU A 82 -11.37 11.14 -22.77
N ASN A 83 -10.55 10.80 -21.76
CA ASN A 83 -10.77 9.64 -20.91
C ASN A 83 -12.02 9.81 -20.04
N GLY A 84 -12.30 11.01 -19.54
CA GLY A 84 -13.54 11.30 -18.82
C GLY A 84 -14.78 11.09 -19.69
N TRP A 85 -14.75 11.54 -20.95
CA TRP A 85 -15.83 11.31 -21.90
C TRP A 85 -15.99 9.81 -22.23
N ARG A 86 -14.90 9.09 -22.50
CA ARG A 86 -14.91 7.64 -22.73
C ARG A 86 -15.42 6.86 -21.53
N LEU A 87 -14.99 7.24 -20.33
CA LEU A 87 -15.45 6.61 -19.09
C LEU A 87 -16.96 6.84 -18.87
N ARG A 88 -17.46 8.06 -19.18
CA ARG A 88 -18.90 8.32 -19.17
C ARG A 88 -19.64 7.42 -20.15
N GLN A 89 -19.18 7.27 -21.38
CA GLN A 89 -19.79 6.38 -22.37
C GLN A 89 -19.76 4.92 -21.90
N LEU A 90 -18.62 4.48 -21.38
CA LEU A 90 -18.51 3.12 -20.82
C LEU A 90 -19.52 2.91 -19.70
N ALA A 91 -19.60 3.85 -18.75
CA ALA A 91 -20.53 3.76 -17.63
C ALA A 91 -22.00 3.68 -18.11
N GLN A 92 -22.36 4.46 -19.13
CA GLN A 92 -23.69 4.42 -19.73
C GLN A 92 -23.96 3.09 -20.45
N ASN A 93 -23.03 2.62 -21.29
CA ASN A 93 -23.19 1.38 -22.06
C ASN A 93 -23.26 0.13 -21.17
N ARG A 94 -22.60 0.17 -20.00
CA ARG A 94 -22.60 -0.91 -19.03
C ARG A 94 -23.67 -0.75 -17.95
N ASN A 95 -24.45 0.35 -17.95
CA ASN A 95 -25.39 0.71 -16.89
C ASN A 95 -24.72 0.74 -15.50
N ALA A 96 -23.50 1.28 -15.43
CA ALA A 96 -22.77 1.34 -14.18
C ALA A 96 -23.42 2.32 -13.20
N SER A 97 -23.60 1.88 -11.97
CA SER A 97 -24.24 2.63 -10.89
C SER A 97 -23.26 3.56 -10.16
N LEU A 98 -21.96 3.26 -10.22
CA LEU A 98 -20.92 3.96 -9.47
C LEU A 98 -19.56 3.84 -10.18
N ILE A 99 -18.78 4.92 -10.13
CA ILE A 99 -17.35 4.94 -10.46
C ILE A 99 -16.59 5.00 -9.14
N HIS A 100 -15.71 4.01 -8.89
CA HIS A 100 -14.78 3.99 -7.78
C HIS A 100 -13.37 4.33 -8.28
N LEU A 101 -12.88 5.51 -7.94
CA LEU A 101 -11.51 5.91 -8.23
C LEU A 101 -10.58 5.31 -7.18
N ASN A 102 -9.71 4.39 -7.61
CA ASN A 102 -8.75 3.71 -6.73
C ASN A 102 -7.47 4.52 -6.52
N ASP A 103 -7.53 5.81 -6.73
CA ASP A 103 -6.54 6.76 -6.22
C ASP A 103 -7.04 8.22 -6.28
N PHE A 104 -6.45 9.05 -5.40
CA PHE A 104 -6.81 10.45 -5.20
C PHE A 104 -6.45 11.36 -6.39
N TYR A 105 -5.38 11.07 -7.11
CA TYR A 105 -4.90 11.86 -8.24
C TYR A 105 -5.54 11.47 -9.58
N ASN A 106 -6.36 10.42 -9.61
CA ASN A 106 -7.10 10.04 -10.80
C ASN A 106 -8.38 10.86 -10.94
N LEU A 107 -8.30 11.95 -11.70
CA LEU A 107 -9.40 12.88 -11.87
C LEU A 107 -10.43 12.43 -12.92
N THR A 108 -10.20 11.31 -13.59
CA THR A 108 -11.02 10.86 -14.75
C THR A 108 -12.50 10.67 -14.39
N GLY A 109 -12.79 10.13 -13.20
CA GLY A 109 -14.17 9.94 -12.73
C GLY A 109 -14.90 11.27 -12.51
N TYR A 110 -14.20 12.28 -12.01
CA TYR A 110 -14.80 13.62 -11.83
C TYR A 110 -15.15 14.29 -13.16
N VAL A 111 -14.27 14.12 -14.16
CA VAL A 111 -14.53 14.60 -15.53
C VAL A 111 -15.70 13.83 -16.15
N ALA A 112 -15.79 12.51 -15.96
CA ALA A 112 -16.93 11.72 -16.41
C ALA A 112 -18.25 12.17 -15.75
N ARG A 113 -18.22 12.46 -14.44
CA ARG A 113 -19.34 13.03 -13.70
C ARG A 113 -19.75 14.40 -14.24
N PHE A 114 -18.79 15.26 -14.51
CA PHE A 114 -19.06 16.57 -15.12
C PHE A 114 -19.77 16.42 -16.48
N PHE A 115 -19.29 15.58 -17.37
CA PHE A 115 -19.92 15.30 -18.66
C PHE A 115 -21.29 14.62 -18.55
N SER A 116 -21.60 13.98 -17.43
CA SER A 116 -22.92 13.42 -17.16
C SER A 116 -23.86 14.38 -16.44
N MET A 117 -23.49 15.67 -16.33
CA MET A 117 -24.25 16.67 -15.56
C MET A 117 -24.55 16.22 -14.12
N GLY A 118 -23.58 15.57 -13.49
CA GLY A 118 -23.68 15.12 -12.10
C GLY A 118 -24.43 13.79 -11.87
N GLN A 119 -24.96 13.17 -12.91
CA GLN A 119 -25.74 11.90 -12.79
C GLN A 119 -24.88 10.72 -12.36
N LEU A 120 -23.61 10.65 -12.82
CA LEU A 120 -22.68 9.60 -12.40
C LEU A 120 -22.22 9.83 -10.95
N ARG A 121 -22.29 8.77 -10.15
CA ARG A 121 -21.77 8.77 -8.78
C ARG A 121 -20.30 8.44 -8.80
N VAL A 122 -19.53 9.11 -7.93
CA VAL A 122 -18.09 8.91 -7.81
C VAL A 122 -17.74 8.68 -6.34
N LEU A 123 -16.99 7.63 -6.07
CA LEU A 123 -16.34 7.36 -4.81
C LEU A 123 -14.83 7.43 -5.04
N THR A 124 -14.08 8.05 -4.14
CA THR A 124 -12.62 8.15 -4.23
C THR A 124 -11.97 7.43 -3.07
N HIS A 125 -11.07 6.50 -3.37
CA HIS A 125 -10.27 5.80 -2.38
C HIS A 125 -8.84 6.34 -2.38
N VAL A 126 -8.42 6.94 -1.28
CA VAL A 126 -7.12 7.60 -1.15
C VAL A 126 -6.11 6.61 -0.58
N ARG A 127 -5.09 6.26 -1.39
CA ARG A 127 -4.14 5.19 -1.11
C ARG A 127 -2.70 5.64 -0.95
N PHE A 128 -2.47 6.94 -0.85
CA PHE A 128 -1.16 7.51 -0.52
C PHE A 128 -1.35 8.70 0.42
N LEU A 129 -0.26 9.22 0.98
CA LEU A 129 -0.30 10.38 1.87
C LEU A 129 -0.34 11.68 1.05
N PRO A 130 -1.49 12.39 0.94
CA PRO A 130 -1.62 13.57 0.10
C PRO A 130 -0.71 14.73 0.53
N GLN A 131 -0.31 14.78 1.80
CA GLN A 131 0.62 15.77 2.33
C GLN A 131 2.04 15.66 1.73
N THR A 132 2.39 14.53 1.11
CA THR A 132 3.68 14.36 0.41
C THR A 132 3.70 14.99 -0.98
N LEU A 133 2.53 15.38 -1.50
CA LEU A 133 2.41 16.07 -2.77
C LEU A 133 2.63 17.58 -2.64
N PRO A 134 3.07 18.26 -3.72
CA PRO A 134 3.04 19.72 -3.76
C PRO A 134 1.63 20.24 -3.48
N GLN A 135 1.49 21.14 -2.49
CA GLN A 135 0.19 21.63 -2.02
C GLN A 135 -0.62 22.36 -3.09
N VAL A 136 0.06 22.88 -4.12
CA VAL A 136 -0.58 23.50 -5.30
C VAL A 136 -1.49 22.49 -6.03
N PHE A 137 -1.20 21.20 -5.99
CA PHE A 137 -2.04 20.15 -6.56
C PHE A 137 -2.92 19.50 -5.49
N ALA A 138 -2.35 19.19 -4.32
CA ALA A 138 -3.04 18.44 -3.28
C ALA A 138 -4.28 19.17 -2.74
N ARG A 139 -4.22 20.51 -2.56
CA ARG A 139 -5.37 21.30 -2.07
C ARG A 139 -6.56 21.32 -3.03
N PRO A 140 -6.41 21.63 -4.34
CA PRO A 140 -7.50 21.50 -5.29
C PRO A 140 -8.09 20.11 -5.40
N TRP A 141 -7.24 19.07 -5.36
CA TRP A 141 -7.72 17.68 -5.41
C TRP A 141 -8.49 17.29 -4.14
N ARG A 142 -8.03 17.74 -2.97
CA ARG A 142 -8.78 17.59 -1.73
C ARG A 142 -10.15 18.24 -1.83
N TRP A 143 -10.21 19.50 -2.24
CA TRP A 143 -11.46 20.20 -2.42
C TRP A 143 -12.40 19.46 -3.37
N LEU A 144 -11.88 18.98 -4.50
CA LEU A 144 -12.64 18.22 -5.48
C LEU A 144 -13.16 16.90 -4.86
N ALA A 145 -12.35 16.18 -4.12
CA ALA A 145 -12.75 14.95 -3.46
C ALA A 145 -13.85 15.20 -2.40
N GLU A 146 -13.68 16.24 -1.58
CA GLU A 146 -14.65 16.60 -0.54
C GLU A 146 -16.00 17.09 -1.10
N HIS A 147 -16.04 17.68 -2.31
CA HIS A 147 -17.27 18.33 -2.84
C HIS A 147 -17.89 17.59 -4.03
N ALA A 148 -17.12 16.82 -4.78
CA ALA A 148 -17.61 16.14 -5.99
C ALA A 148 -17.72 14.62 -5.85
N ALA A 149 -17.00 13.98 -4.89
CA ALA A 149 -17.26 12.59 -4.56
C ALA A 149 -18.46 12.46 -3.62
N GLN A 150 -19.23 11.39 -3.77
CA GLN A 150 -20.27 11.02 -2.82
C GLN A 150 -19.66 10.51 -1.51
N GLN A 151 -18.47 9.91 -1.57
CA GLN A 151 -17.72 9.45 -0.44
C GLN A 151 -16.22 9.38 -0.75
N VAL A 152 -15.39 9.65 0.26
CA VAL A 152 -13.95 9.52 0.23
C VAL A 152 -13.55 8.43 1.22
N LEU A 153 -12.92 7.37 0.75
CA LEU A 153 -12.34 6.33 1.56
C LEU A 153 -10.85 6.62 1.76
N CYS A 154 -10.38 6.52 2.99
CA CYS A 154 -8.97 6.68 3.34
C CYS A 154 -8.43 5.33 3.82
N VAL A 155 -7.28 4.90 3.30
CA VAL A 155 -6.68 3.60 3.63
C VAL A 155 -6.16 3.54 5.07
N SER A 156 -6.07 4.69 5.75
CA SER A 156 -5.60 4.83 7.13
C SER A 156 -6.09 6.12 7.78
N GLU A 157 -6.00 6.21 9.10
CA GLU A 157 -6.25 7.46 9.82
C GLU A 157 -5.21 8.54 9.48
N ALA A 158 -3.96 8.15 9.20
CA ALA A 158 -2.92 9.08 8.72
C ALA A 158 -3.32 9.76 7.41
N VAL A 159 -3.97 9.03 6.50
CA VAL A 159 -4.54 9.59 5.26
C VAL A 159 -5.78 10.43 5.57
N ARG A 160 -6.67 9.93 6.43
CA ARG A 160 -7.89 10.64 6.82
C ARG A 160 -7.59 12.00 7.45
N GLY A 161 -6.56 12.10 8.27
CA GLY A 161 -6.11 13.34 8.91
C GLY A 161 -5.75 14.48 7.94
N TYR A 162 -5.59 14.18 6.64
CA TYR A 162 -5.41 15.21 5.62
C TYR A 162 -6.71 15.94 5.27
N PHE A 163 -7.86 15.32 5.44
CA PHE A 163 -9.17 15.88 5.13
C PHE A 163 -9.72 16.72 6.28
N ALA A 164 -10.78 17.49 6.02
CA ALA A 164 -11.38 18.35 7.05
C ALA A 164 -11.92 17.50 8.22
N PRO A 165 -11.63 17.87 9.47
CA PRO A 165 -12.18 17.16 10.62
C PRO A 165 -13.70 17.12 10.58
N GLY A 166 -14.29 15.94 10.83
CA GLY A 166 -15.75 15.78 10.89
C GLY A 166 -16.48 15.82 9.55
N HIS A 167 -15.77 15.83 8.40
CA HIS A 167 -16.43 15.76 7.10
C HIS A 167 -17.17 14.42 6.95
N ALA A 168 -18.51 14.47 6.91
CA ALA A 168 -19.37 13.29 6.94
C ALA A 168 -19.19 12.31 5.76
N GLY A 169 -18.61 12.79 4.65
CA GLY A 169 -18.31 11.99 3.46
C GLY A 169 -16.93 11.32 3.47
N VAL A 170 -16.12 11.46 4.53
CA VAL A 170 -14.76 10.91 4.63
C VAL A 170 -14.71 9.85 5.73
N CYS A 171 -14.31 8.64 5.39
CA CYS A 171 -14.16 7.54 6.35
C CYS A 171 -12.88 6.73 6.09
N THR A 172 -12.43 6.03 7.12
CA THR A 172 -11.29 5.11 7.02
C THR A 172 -11.79 3.72 6.68
N VAL A 173 -11.21 3.11 5.65
CA VAL A 173 -11.41 1.72 5.26
C VAL A 173 -10.02 1.11 5.02
N TYR A 174 -9.54 0.37 5.99
CA TYR A 174 -8.23 -0.28 5.91
C TYR A 174 -8.20 -1.34 4.81
N ASP A 175 -7.01 -1.56 4.24
CA ASP A 175 -6.84 -2.69 3.33
C ASP A 175 -7.00 -4.00 4.10
N PRO A 176 -7.72 -4.98 3.54
CA PRO A 176 -7.94 -6.26 4.22
C PRO A 176 -6.65 -7.08 4.26
N LEU A 177 -6.48 -7.83 5.34
CA LEU A 177 -5.56 -8.96 5.30
C LEU A 177 -5.93 -9.86 4.13
N PRO A 178 -4.97 -10.36 3.34
CA PRO A 178 -5.27 -11.36 2.33
C PRO A 178 -5.98 -12.56 2.96
N ALA A 179 -7.03 -13.06 2.31
CA ALA A 179 -7.67 -14.33 2.71
C ALA A 179 -6.69 -15.48 2.46
N ARG A 180 -5.81 -15.72 3.41
CA ARG A 180 -4.84 -16.81 3.39
C ARG A 180 -5.36 -17.91 4.32
N GLY A 181 -5.22 -19.17 3.91
CA GLY A 181 -5.72 -20.31 4.68
C GLY A 181 -5.17 -20.29 6.11
N GLU A 182 -6.03 -20.53 7.07
CA GLU A 182 -5.72 -20.51 8.52
C GLU A 182 -4.66 -21.52 8.99
N GLN A 183 -4.16 -22.37 8.09
CA GLN A 183 -3.38 -23.57 8.40
C GLN A 183 -1.87 -23.41 8.37
N GLN A 184 -1.34 -22.21 8.27
CA GLN A 184 0.12 -22.05 8.27
C GLN A 184 0.69 -22.10 9.68
N PRO A 185 1.76 -22.90 9.92
CA PRO A 185 2.40 -22.92 11.22
C PRO A 185 2.86 -21.50 11.61
N PRO A 186 2.72 -21.11 12.87
CA PRO A 186 3.17 -19.81 13.33
C PRO A 186 4.67 -19.66 13.09
N TYR A 187 5.10 -18.42 12.84
CA TYR A 187 6.52 -18.10 12.90
C TYR A 187 7.08 -18.54 14.25
N VAL A 188 8.20 -19.24 14.22
CA VAL A 188 8.91 -19.69 15.43
C VAL A 188 10.10 -18.77 15.62
N VAL A 189 10.11 -18.04 16.73
CA VAL A 189 11.27 -17.22 17.11
C VAL A 189 12.46 -18.13 17.35
N SER A 190 13.49 -18.03 16.52
CA SER A 190 14.74 -18.75 16.70
C SER A 190 15.57 -18.13 17.83
N GLY A 191 16.26 -18.94 18.62
CA GLY A 191 16.92 -18.41 19.79
C GLY A 191 17.90 -19.37 20.48
N ALA A 192 19.01 -19.74 19.80
CA ALA A 192 20.19 -20.24 20.53
C ALA A 192 21.09 -19.03 20.91
N PRO A 193 21.82 -19.09 22.04
CA PRO A 193 22.86 -18.13 22.36
C PRO A 193 23.86 -18.01 21.21
N ASN A 194 24.20 -16.79 20.80
CA ASN A 194 25.09 -16.47 19.66
C ASN A 194 24.58 -16.89 18.27
N GLN A 195 23.27 -17.09 18.11
CA GLN A 195 22.68 -17.35 16.81
C GLN A 195 22.68 -16.09 15.94
N LEU A 196 22.82 -16.29 14.62
CA LEU A 196 22.64 -15.22 13.64
C LEU A 196 21.20 -14.69 13.71
N VAL A 197 21.06 -13.37 13.72
CA VAL A 197 19.76 -12.67 13.66
C VAL A 197 19.64 -12.04 12.29
N ARG A 198 18.67 -12.50 11.51
CA ARG A 198 18.45 -12.07 10.14
C ARG A 198 17.40 -10.98 10.08
N LEU A 199 17.78 -9.82 9.54
CA LEU A 199 16.92 -8.67 9.34
C LEU A 199 16.47 -8.65 7.88
N LEU A 200 15.18 -8.48 7.65
CA LEU A 200 14.59 -8.35 6.30
C LEU A 200 14.15 -6.91 6.06
N TYR A 201 14.58 -6.34 4.96
CA TYR A 201 14.01 -5.12 4.38
C TYR A 201 13.27 -5.45 3.08
N LEU A 202 11.96 -5.65 3.14
CA LEU A 202 11.15 -6.05 1.99
C LEU A 202 10.46 -4.83 1.36
N SER A 203 11.05 -4.29 0.32
CA SER A 203 10.50 -3.13 -0.43
C SER A 203 11.19 -2.98 -1.78
N ASN A 204 10.46 -2.47 -2.79
CA ASN A 204 11.09 -2.05 -4.03
C ASN A 204 12.16 -0.98 -3.78
N TYR A 205 13.23 -1.00 -4.59
CA TYR A 205 14.32 -0.01 -4.50
C TYR A 205 13.85 1.35 -5.01
N ILE A 206 13.18 2.10 -4.16
CA ILE A 206 12.64 3.42 -4.48
C ILE A 206 13.15 4.40 -3.41
N ARG A 207 13.73 5.55 -3.83
CA ARG A 207 14.11 6.61 -2.88
C ARG A 207 12.90 7.05 -2.07
N GLY A 208 13.11 7.21 -0.76
CA GLY A 208 12.03 7.47 0.19
C GLY A 208 11.42 6.21 0.83
N LYS A 209 11.81 5.01 0.36
CA LYS A 209 11.47 3.74 1.04
C LYS A 209 12.44 3.37 2.17
N GLY A 210 13.47 4.17 2.44
CA GLY A 210 14.28 4.11 3.65
C GLY A 210 15.39 3.06 3.69
N GLN A 211 15.70 2.37 2.57
CA GLN A 211 16.80 1.39 2.52
C GLN A 211 18.15 2.02 2.89
N ASN A 212 18.36 3.29 2.51
CA ASN A 212 19.56 4.05 2.88
C ASN A 212 19.70 4.23 4.41
N PHE A 213 18.62 4.58 5.10
CA PHE A 213 18.60 4.66 6.57
C PHE A 213 18.81 3.30 7.22
N ALA A 214 18.22 2.24 6.65
CA ALA A 214 18.40 0.88 7.16
C ALA A 214 19.88 0.43 7.05
N LEU A 215 20.54 0.73 5.92
CA LEU A 215 21.95 0.41 5.73
C LEU A 215 22.84 1.24 6.67
N GLU A 216 22.57 2.54 6.81
CA GLU A 216 23.29 3.43 7.73
C GLU A 216 23.18 2.96 9.18
N ALA A 217 21.96 2.64 9.64
CA ALA A 217 21.74 2.12 10.98
C ALA A 217 22.38 0.72 11.16
N PHE A 218 22.33 -0.13 10.13
CA PHE A 218 22.91 -1.46 10.18
C PHE A 218 24.45 -1.43 10.35
N LYS A 219 25.17 -0.50 9.71
CA LYS A 219 26.61 -0.33 9.88
C LYS A 219 27.00 -0.19 11.36
N VAL A 220 26.26 0.64 12.09
CA VAL A 220 26.49 0.87 13.52
C VAL A 220 26.01 -0.31 14.36
N ALA A 221 24.82 -0.84 14.06
CA ALA A 221 24.26 -1.98 14.78
C ALA A 221 25.13 -3.25 14.65
N TYR A 222 25.71 -3.49 13.46
CA TYR A 222 26.61 -4.60 13.21
C TYR A 222 27.91 -4.50 14.02
N ALA A 223 28.46 -3.29 14.18
CA ALA A 223 29.62 -3.08 15.04
C ALA A 223 29.33 -3.42 16.52
N CYS A 224 28.09 -3.22 16.97
CA CYS A 224 27.64 -3.59 18.32
C CYS A 224 27.29 -5.09 18.43
N ASN A 225 26.81 -5.71 17.36
CA ASN A 225 26.40 -7.11 17.32
C ASN A 225 26.77 -7.78 15.99
N PRO A 226 27.93 -8.45 15.89
CA PRO A 226 28.41 -9.09 14.66
C PRO A 226 27.57 -10.28 14.17
N ASN A 227 26.59 -10.73 14.96
CA ASN A 227 25.66 -11.79 14.56
C ASN A 227 24.50 -11.29 13.68
N LEU A 228 24.41 -10.02 13.38
CA LEU A 228 23.39 -9.46 12.50
C LEU A 228 23.65 -9.79 11.03
N ARG A 229 22.60 -10.04 10.29
CA ARG A 229 22.61 -10.12 8.81
C ARG A 229 21.46 -9.28 8.27
N LEU A 230 21.70 -8.50 7.23
CA LEU A 230 20.67 -7.66 6.61
C LEU A 230 20.45 -8.07 5.16
N HIS A 231 19.20 -8.34 4.81
CA HIS A 231 18.80 -8.66 3.45
C HIS A 231 17.81 -7.62 2.95
N PHE A 232 18.15 -6.98 1.85
CA PHE A 232 17.24 -6.16 1.07
C PHE A 232 16.60 -7.01 -0.02
N VAL A 233 15.29 -7.12 0.00
CA VAL A 233 14.52 -7.92 -0.97
C VAL A 233 13.52 -7.03 -1.68
N GLY A 234 13.60 -6.92 -3.00
CA GLY A 234 12.68 -6.10 -3.78
C GLY A 234 13.10 -5.93 -5.23
N GLY A 235 12.18 -5.38 -6.03
CA GLY A 235 12.39 -5.07 -7.44
C GLY A 235 12.78 -3.61 -7.68
N ASP A 236 13.33 -3.34 -8.85
CA ASP A 236 13.60 -1.97 -9.32
C ASP A 236 12.49 -1.43 -10.24
N MET A 237 11.45 -2.23 -10.47
CA MET A 237 10.32 -1.93 -11.36
C MET A 237 10.74 -1.60 -12.81
N GLY A 238 11.94 -2.04 -13.25
CA GLY A 238 12.49 -1.73 -14.56
C GLY A 238 12.87 -0.25 -14.76
N MET A 239 12.95 0.53 -13.68
CA MET A 239 13.21 1.98 -13.75
C MET A 239 14.69 2.27 -13.50
N VAL A 240 15.32 3.00 -14.43
CA VAL A 240 16.75 3.37 -14.34
C VAL A 240 17.09 4.03 -12.99
N LYS A 241 16.29 4.98 -12.53
CA LYS A 241 16.51 5.66 -11.24
C LYS A 241 16.51 4.72 -10.03
N ASN A 242 15.75 3.62 -10.10
CA ASN A 242 15.66 2.63 -9.03
C ASN A 242 16.85 1.66 -9.09
N GLN A 243 17.30 1.32 -10.30
CA GLN A 243 18.53 0.55 -10.52
C GLN A 243 19.77 1.33 -10.06
N GLU A 244 19.80 2.64 -10.31
CA GLU A 244 20.86 3.52 -9.82
C GLU A 244 20.86 3.56 -8.28
N PHE A 245 19.70 3.73 -7.66
CA PHE A 245 19.59 3.74 -6.20
C PHE A 245 20.04 2.40 -5.59
N ARG A 246 19.66 1.27 -6.18
CA ARG A 246 20.14 -0.04 -5.73
C ARG A 246 21.67 -0.13 -5.81
N ARG A 247 22.28 0.28 -6.93
CA ARG A 247 23.75 0.27 -7.10
C ARG A 247 24.46 1.18 -6.09
N GLU A 248 23.87 2.32 -5.73
CA GLU A 248 24.40 3.18 -4.68
C GLU A 248 24.45 2.48 -3.33
N LEU A 249 23.36 1.76 -2.96
CA LEU A 249 23.31 0.99 -1.71
C LEU A 249 24.33 -0.16 -1.71
N GLU A 250 24.47 -0.87 -2.83
CA GLU A 250 25.45 -1.95 -3.00
C GLU A 250 26.89 -1.41 -2.85
N ALA A 251 27.20 -0.29 -3.50
CA ALA A 251 28.51 0.37 -3.42
C ALA A 251 28.80 0.89 -1.99
N ASP A 252 27.79 1.41 -1.29
CA ASP A 252 27.94 1.90 0.09
C ASP A 252 28.16 0.74 1.08
N ALA A 253 27.50 -0.39 0.89
CA ALA A 253 27.75 -1.60 1.68
C ALA A 253 29.17 -2.14 1.44
N GLN A 254 29.62 -2.17 0.19
CA GLN A 254 30.97 -2.58 -0.20
C GLN A 254 32.05 -1.66 0.40
N ALA A 255 31.87 -0.35 0.29
CA ALA A 255 32.80 0.63 0.87
C ALA A 255 32.93 0.49 2.38
N ALA A 256 31.90 -0.05 3.05
CA ALA A 256 31.91 -0.33 4.49
C ALA A 256 32.44 -1.74 4.84
N GLY A 257 32.81 -2.59 3.84
CA GLY A 257 33.28 -3.97 4.06
C GLY A 257 32.19 -4.92 4.57
N LEU A 258 30.94 -4.71 4.13
CA LEU A 258 29.77 -5.45 4.64
C LEU A 258 29.18 -6.46 3.63
N GLU A 259 29.89 -6.79 2.56
CA GLU A 259 29.40 -7.66 1.46
C GLU A 259 29.01 -9.07 1.93
N GLU A 260 29.70 -9.56 2.97
CA GLU A 260 29.43 -10.88 3.57
C GLU A 260 28.17 -10.92 4.44
N VAL A 261 27.70 -9.75 4.89
CA VAL A 261 26.63 -9.63 5.91
C VAL A 261 25.42 -8.82 5.44
N VAL A 262 25.53 -8.11 4.32
CA VAL A 262 24.43 -7.39 3.65
C VAL A 262 24.20 -7.97 2.28
N GLN A 263 22.98 -8.42 2.00
CA GLN A 263 22.62 -8.99 0.71
C GLN A 263 21.52 -8.16 0.03
N PHE A 264 21.60 -8.09 -1.30
CA PHE A 264 20.63 -7.40 -2.15
C PHE A 264 20.00 -8.38 -3.11
N GLU A 265 18.74 -8.69 -2.88
CA GLU A 265 18.01 -9.67 -3.68
C GLU A 265 16.97 -9.00 -4.57
N GLY A 266 16.49 -9.74 -5.57
CA GLY A 266 15.43 -9.33 -6.45
C GLY A 266 14.05 -9.49 -5.82
N PHE A 267 13.01 -9.36 -6.65
CA PHE A 267 11.62 -9.48 -6.24
C PHE A 267 11.31 -10.87 -5.67
N ALA A 268 10.73 -10.95 -4.48
CA ALA A 268 10.26 -12.18 -3.88
C ALA A 268 8.90 -12.60 -4.47
N ALA A 269 8.85 -13.74 -5.14
CA ALA A 269 7.60 -14.27 -5.68
C ALA A 269 6.59 -14.68 -4.59
N ASN A 270 7.07 -15.09 -3.41
CA ASN A 270 6.27 -15.43 -2.26
C ASN A 270 6.75 -14.66 -1.02
N THR A 271 6.04 -13.59 -0.70
CA THR A 271 6.37 -12.72 0.44
C THR A 271 6.25 -13.41 1.79
N GLU A 272 5.33 -14.39 1.92
CA GLU A 272 5.16 -15.16 3.14
C GLU A 272 6.38 -16.00 3.46
N VAL A 273 6.84 -16.79 2.48
CA VAL A 273 8.04 -17.63 2.63
C VAL A 273 9.25 -16.75 2.92
N ALA A 274 9.36 -15.63 2.17
CA ALA A 274 10.42 -14.67 2.40
C ALA A 274 10.41 -14.14 3.84
N MET A 275 9.27 -13.65 4.35
CA MET A 275 9.19 -13.07 5.69
C MET A 275 9.50 -14.08 6.80
N LYS A 276 8.94 -15.28 6.73
CA LYS A 276 9.14 -16.32 7.76
C LYS A 276 10.57 -16.85 7.86
N ALA A 277 11.41 -16.56 6.88
CA ALA A 277 12.82 -16.93 6.91
C ALA A 277 13.69 -15.99 7.74
N TYR A 278 13.14 -14.88 8.25
CA TYR A 278 13.88 -13.85 8.96
C TYR A 278 13.36 -13.65 10.39
N ASP A 279 14.20 -13.05 11.23
CA ASP A 279 13.95 -12.88 12.65
C ASP A 279 13.30 -11.52 12.97
N ILE A 280 13.55 -10.51 12.13
CA ILE A 280 13.01 -9.14 12.27
C ILE A 280 12.76 -8.56 10.89
N VAL A 281 11.64 -7.89 10.71
CA VAL A 281 11.33 -7.06 9.52
C VAL A 281 11.56 -5.60 9.83
N LEU A 282 12.16 -4.88 8.90
CA LEU A 282 12.42 -3.45 8.99
C LEU A 282 11.59 -2.69 7.96
N ASN A 283 11.02 -1.55 8.35
CA ASN A 283 10.41 -0.58 7.45
C ASN A 283 10.76 0.85 7.91
N PHE A 284 11.76 1.46 7.30
CA PHE A 284 12.19 2.83 7.60
C PHE A 284 11.81 3.81 6.51
N SER A 285 10.67 3.56 5.86
CA SER A 285 10.11 4.46 4.86
C SER A 285 9.91 5.87 5.42
N GLU A 286 10.13 6.87 4.57
CA GLU A 286 9.93 8.28 4.92
C GLU A 286 8.46 8.68 4.92
N ALA A 287 7.64 7.99 4.15
CA ALA A 287 6.20 8.20 4.05
C ALA A 287 5.49 6.92 3.57
N GLU A 288 4.54 6.45 4.33
CA GLU A 288 3.67 5.32 4.00
C GLU A 288 2.22 5.62 4.36
N SER A 289 1.32 5.37 3.43
CA SER A 289 -0.12 5.55 3.69
C SER A 289 -0.70 4.45 4.56
N PHE A 290 -0.20 3.20 4.44
CA PHE A 290 -0.67 2.04 5.21
C PHE A 290 0.45 1.03 5.47
N SER A 291 1.10 0.51 4.43
CA SER A 291 2.14 -0.51 4.41
C SER A 291 1.65 -1.96 4.56
N LEU A 292 1.32 -2.56 3.42
CA LEU A 292 0.98 -3.99 3.38
C LEU A 292 2.14 -4.89 3.83
N THR A 293 3.39 -4.46 3.62
CA THR A 293 4.58 -5.20 4.10
C THR A 293 4.63 -5.28 5.61
N CYS A 294 4.36 -4.16 6.30
CA CYS A 294 4.27 -4.15 7.77
C CYS A 294 3.10 -5.02 8.26
N LEU A 295 1.94 -4.89 7.61
CA LEU A 295 0.76 -5.68 7.95
C LEU A 295 1.02 -7.19 7.80
N ASP A 296 1.66 -7.60 6.70
CA ASP A 296 2.05 -8.99 6.45
C ASP A 296 3.03 -9.51 7.52
N ALA A 297 4.07 -8.74 7.86
CA ALA A 297 5.03 -9.11 8.91
C ALA A 297 4.33 -9.38 10.24
N LEU A 298 3.46 -8.47 10.68
CA LEU A 298 2.68 -8.60 11.91
C LEU A 298 1.70 -9.78 11.86
N TYR A 299 1.06 -10.02 10.71
CA TYR A 299 0.15 -11.14 10.51
C TYR A 299 0.86 -12.49 10.64
N TYR A 300 2.08 -12.62 10.09
CA TYR A 300 2.90 -13.82 10.25
C TYR A 300 3.56 -13.91 11.61
N GLY A 301 3.55 -12.85 12.39
CA GLY A 301 4.18 -12.76 13.70
C GLY A 301 5.69 -12.58 13.63
N VAL A 302 6.21 -12.04 12.53
CA VAL A 302 7.62 -11.65 12.46
C VAL A 302 7.78 -10.28 13.12
N PRO A 303 8.64 -10.15 14.15
CA PRO A 303 8.87 -8.90 14.85
C PRO A 303 9.18 -7.74 13.91
N LEU A 304 8.56 -6.58 14.11
CA LEU A 304 8.65 -5.42 13.22
C LEU A 304 9.32 -4.23 13.93
N ILE A 305 10.23 -3.56 13.22
CA ILE A 305 10.68 -2.20 13.55
C ILE A 305 10.26 -1.29 12.39
N ALA A 306 9.45 -0.28 12.67
CA ALA A 306 8.98 0.65 11.66
C ALA A 306 9.17 2.10 12.09
N THR A 307 9.29 3.00 11.10
CA THR A 307 9.29 4.45 11.37
C THR A 307 7.88 4.99 11.55
N ASP A 308 7.75 6.02 12.39
CA ASP A 308 6.56 6.85 12.46
C ASP A 308 6.50 7.77 11.23
N CYS A 309 5.98 7.21 10.14
CA CYS A 309 5.92 7.86 8.83
C CYS A 309 4.50 7.91 8.24
N GLY A 310 3.49 7.65 9.07
CA GLY A 310 2.08 7.63 8.71
C GLY A 310 1.40 6.31 9.05
N GLY A 311 0.92 5.57 8.05
CA GLY A 311 0.16 4.33 8.24
C GLY A 311 0.80 3.23 9.10
N PRO A 312 2.11 2.99 9.06
CA PRO A 312 2.73 1.96 9.91
C PRO A 312 2.46 2.12 11.40
N ALA A 313 2.36 3.35 11.92
CA ALA A 313 2.06 3.62 13.33
C ALA A 313 0.68 3.11 13.78
N GLU A 314 -0.23 2.83 12.84
CA GLU A 314 -1.58 2.33 13.13
C GLU A 314 -1.67 0.79 13.15
N LEU A 315 -0.63 0.09 12.66
CA LEU A 315 -0.66 -1.34 12.42
C LEU A 315 -0.33 -2.17 13.67
N PHE A 316 0.23 -1.56 14.71
CA PHE A 316 0.63 -2.24 15.94
C PHE A 316 0.68 -1.28 17.12
N GLU A 317 0.77 -1.82 18.33
CA GLU A 317 1.00 -1.05 19.55
C GLU A 317 2.49 -0.93 19.84
N ALA A 318 3.02 0.30 19.78
CA ALA A 318 4.43 0.57 19.98
C ALA A 318 4.92 0.08 21.35
N GLY A 319 6.01 -0.70 21.37
CA GLY A 319 6.59 -1.29 22.57
C GLY A 319 5.87 -2.53 23.09
N HIS A 320 4.71 -2.89 22.53
CA HIS A 320 3.95 -4.08 22.93
C HIS A 320 3.92 -5.15 21.83
N SER A 321 3.70 -4.77 20.59
CA SER A 321 3.61 -5.67 19.43
C SER A 321 4.54 -5.32 18.28
N GLY A 322 5.43 -4.34 18.46
CA GLY A 322 6.46 -3.89 17.53
C GLY A 322 7.18 -2.67 18.08
N LEU A 323 8.27 -2.24 17.42
CA LEU A 323 8.98 -1.00 17.74
C LEU A 323 8.67 0.07 16.70
N LEU A 324 8.24 1.24 17.18
CA LEU A 324 8.06 2.44 16.38
C LEU A 324 9.20 3.41 16.71
N VAL A 325 9.93 3.83 15.67
CA VAL A 325 11.06 4.77 15.81
C VAL A 325 10.74 6.08 15.08
N PRO A 326 11.31 7.22 15.52
CA PRO A 326 11.12 8.48 14.81
C PRO A 326 11.62 8.39 13.36
N ASN A 327 10.93 9.09 12.46
CA ASN A 327 11.28 9.09 11.04
C ASN A 327 12.67 9.75 10.83
N ARG A 328 13.52 9.11 10.04
CA ARG A 328 14.91 9.55 9.74
C ARG A 328 15.83 9.64 10.96
N ASP A 329 15.49 9.04 12.07
CA ASP A 329 16.31 9.00 13.28
C ASP A 329 17.18 7.73 13.29
N VAL A 330 18.36 7.81 12.67
CA VAL A 330 19.28 6.68 12.56
C VAL A 330 19.72 6.16 13.93
N PRO A 331 20.09 6.99 14.93
CA PRO A 331 20.36 6.53 16.29
C PRO A 331 19.23 5.68 16.90
N ALA A 332 17.97 6.10 16.80
CA ALA A 332 16.84 5.33 17.30
C ALA A 332 16.64 4.00 16.53
N MET A 333 16.90 3.99 15.22
CA MET A 333 16.89 2.76 14.41
C MET A 333 17.96 1.77 14.87
N VAL A 334 19.17 2.25 15.19
CA VAL A 334 20.28 1.44 15.74
C VAL A 334 19.88 0.81 17.06
N GLU A 335 19.40 1.64 18.00
CA GLU A 335 18.97 1.15 19.33
C GLU A 335 17.89 0.07 19.20
N ALA A 336 16.89 0.30 18.36
CA ALA A 336 15.82 -0.66 18.10
C ALA A 336 16.34 -1.98 17.50
N MET A 337 17.25 -1.92 16.51
CA MET A 337 17.88 -3.11 15.92
C MET A 337 18.65 -3.91 16.96
N VAL A 338 19.53 -3.26 17.73
CA VAL A 338 20.38 -3.92 18.73
C VAL A 338 19.54 -4.51 19.86
N SER A 339 18.60 -3.74 20.39
CA SER A 339 17.71 -4.17 21.48
C SER A 339 16.88 -5.38 21.08
N LEU A 340 16.19 -5.32 19.93
CA LEU A 340 15.31 -6.40 19.50
C LEU A 340 16.10 -7.65 19.09
N ALA A 341 17.26 -7.47 18.45
CA ALA A 341 18.13 -8.60 18.10
C ALA A 341 18.70 -9.31 19.34
N GLY A 342 19.06 -8.56 20.37
CA GLY A 342 19.61 -9.09 21.62
C GLY A 342 18.56 -9.71 22.57
N ASN A 343 17.26 -9.50 22.33
CA ASN A 343 16.19 -9.88 23.25
C ASN A 343 15.19 -10.84 22.62
N MET A 344 15.47 -12.16 22.73
CA MET A 344 14.58 -13.20 22.22
C MET A 344 13.18 -13.17 22.88
N ALA A 345 13.11 -12.91 24.19
CA ALA A 345 11.83 -12.84 24.90
C ALA A 345 10.95 -11.72 24.36
N LEU A 346 11.55 -10.57 24.03
CA LEU A 346 10.85 -9.46 23.42
C LEU A 346 10.38 -9.81 22.00
N ARG A 347 11.21 -10.49 21.19
CA ARG A 347 10.78 -10.98 19.87
C ARG A 347 9.59 -11.93 19.98
N GLN A 348 9.61 -12.87 20.96
CA GLN A 348 8.50 -13.78 21.19
C GLN A 348 7.23 -13.06 21.65
N GLN A 349 7.35 -12.07 22.52
CA GLN A 349 6.23 -11.22 22.93
C GLN A 349 5.62 -10.52 21.71
N PHE A 350 6.43 -9.84 20.90
CA PHE A 350 5.97 -9.13 19.70
C PHE A 350 5.33 -10.08 18.70
N SER A 351 5.92 -11.25 18.47
CA SER A 351 5.35 -12.26 17.58
C SER A 351 3.94 -12.69 17.99
N THR A 352 3.68 -12.84 19.26
CA THR A 352 2.37 -13.25 19.76
C THR A 352 1.38 -12.09 19.75
N ALA A 353 1.79 -10.94 20.29
CA ALA A 353 0.92 -9.77 20.42
C ALA A 353 0.52 -9.18 19.07
N SER A 354 1.46 -9.10 18.10
CA SER A 354 1.18 -8.55 16.78
C SER A 354 0.13 -9.36 16.02
N ARG A 355 0.22 -10.70 16.07
CA ARG A 355 -0.77 -11.57 15.40
C ARG A 355 -2.17 -11.41 15.99
N LEU A 356 -2.29 -11.26 17.29
CA LEU A 356 -3.58 -11.00 17.94
C LEU A 356 -4.13 -9.65 17.50
N PHE A 357 -3.32 -8.59 17.62
CA PHE A 357 -3.71 -7.24 17.25
C PHE A 357 -4.20 -7.12 15.81
N VAL A 358 -3.43 -7.64 14.82
CA VAL A 358 -3.83 -7.49 13.41
C VAL A 358 -5.03 -8.34 13.04
N ARG A 359 -5.20 -9.53 13.65
CA ARG A 359 -6.37 -10.37 13.41
C ARG A 359 -7.65 -9.76 13.95
N GLU A 360 -7.57 -9.03 15.05
CA GLU A 360 -8.71 -8.32 15.62
C GLU A 360 -9.01 -7.04 14.82
N LYS A 361 -8.03 -6.17 14.65
CA LYS A 361 -8.22 -4.83 14.08
C LYS A 361 -8.42 -4.84 12.56
N PHE A 362 -7.70 -5.72 11.84
CA PHE A 362 -7.72 -5.78 10.36
C PHE A 362 -8.37 -7.06 9.84
N ALA A 363 -9.30 -7.64 10.61
CA ALA A 363 -10.09 -8.79 10.18
C ALA A 363 -10.71 -8.53 8.80
N PRO A 364 -10.50 -9.40 7.79
CA PRO A 364 -11.00 -9.17 6.44
C PRO A 364 -12.51 -8.91 6.39
N ALA A 365 -13.28 -9.63 7.20
CA ALA A 365 -14.73 -9.46 7.29
C ALA A 365 -15.14 -8.03 7.67
N HIS A 366 -14.39 -7.37 8.55
CA HIS A 366 -14.65 -5.99 8.95
C HIS A 366 -14.44 -5.02 7.78
N THR A 367 -13.32 -5.14 7.06
CA THR A 367 -13.06 -4.32 5.86
C THR A 367 -14.11 -4.55 4.78
N TYR A 368 -14.50 -5.82 4.53
CA TYR A 368 -15.53 -6.14 3.54
C TYR A 368 -16.88 -5.54 3.93
N GLN A 369 -17.24 -5.62 5.20
CA GLN A 369 -18.49 -5.03 5.70
C GLN A 369 -18.49 -3.50 5.54
N LEU A 370 -17.42 -2.82 5.98
CA LEU A 370 -17.30 -1.36 5.84
C LEU A 370 -17.35 -0.91 4.38
N LEU A 371 -16.62 -1.61 3.50
CA LEU A 371 -16.63 -1.28 2.07
C LEU A 371 -18.01 -1.52 1.45
N ALA A 372 -18.69 -2.60 1.80
CA ALA A 372 -20.05 -2.87 1.36
C ALA A 372 -21.05 -1.82 1.86
N ASP A 373 -20.90 -1.36 3.10
CA ASP A 373 -21.73 -0.29 3.67
C ASP A 373 -21.51 1.03 2.95
N CYS A 374 -20.26 1.38 2.64
CA CYS A 374 -19.93 2.55 1.83
C CYS A 374 -20.59 2.49 0.45
N TYR A 375 -20.50 1.35 -0.24
CA TYR A 375 -21.18 1.18 -1.54
C TYR A 375 -22.69 1.29 -1.40
N ARG A 376 -23.30 0.63 -0.41
CA ARG A 376 -24.75 0.70 -0.17
C ARG A 376 -25.21 2.13 0.11
N GLN A 377 -24.49 2.88 0.95
CA GLN A 377 -24.80 4.28 1.24
C GLN A 377 -24.73 5.16 -0.01
N VAL A 378 -23.69 5.01 -0.83
CA VAL A 378 -23.56 5.76 -2.08
C VAL A 378 -24.63 5.38 -3.08
N LEU A 379 -24.97 4.10 -3.19
CA LEU A 379 -25.98 3.60 -4.12
C LEU A 379 -27.42 3.95 -3.69
N ALA A 380 -27.68 4.11 -2.39
CA ALA A 380 -29.00 4.47 -1.86
C ALA A 380 -29.31 5.97 -1.93
N ARG A 381 -28.30 6.85 -2.01
CA ARG A 381 -28.52 8.28 -2.18
C ARG A 381 -29.02 8.55 -3.60
N ALA A 382 -30.35 8.50 -3.79
CA ALA A 382 -31.01 8.76 -5.08
C ALA A 382 -30.95 10.24 -5.46
#